data_33e0b04b2e936767567325ad7ddf415d
#
_entry.id   33e0b04b2e936767567325ad7ddf415d
#
_cell.length_a   1.000
_cell.length_b   1.000
_cell.length_c   1.000
_cell.angle_alpha   90.00
_cell.angle_beta   90.00
_cell.angle_gamma   90.00
#
_symmetry.space_group_name_H-M   'P 1'
#
loop_
_entity.id
_entity.type
_entity.pdbx_description
1 polymer ?
#
loop_
_entity_poly.entity_id
_entity_poly.type
_entity_poly.pdbx_seq_one_letter_code
_entity_poly.pdbx_strand_id
1 'polypeptide(L)'
;GIIDKIFTRVGASDNISMGESTFMVEMNETASILNNLSDRSLILLDEIGRGTSTYDGVSIAWAIAEYLHENECKAKTLFATHYHELNDMTEQFDRIKNYNVAVKEIDGKIIFIRTLKEGGSEHSFGIHVAKMAGMPKQIIRKSEQILKKLERSRSKEENKSTISEKEDMQLSFFQLDDPTLTQIKDEITDININTLTPVEALMKLNEI
;
A
#
# COMPACT_ATOMS: atom_id res chain seq x y z
N GLY A 1 -31.18 10.96 -1.29
CA GLY A 1 -30.50 12.24 -1.27
C GLY A 1 -30.43 12.85 -2.65
N ILE A 2 -30.29 14.16 -2.72
CA ILE A 2 -30.11 14.86 -4.00
C ILE A 2 -28.62 15.06 -4.21
N ILE A 3 -28.06 14.46 -5.26
CA ILE A 3 -26.67 14.61 -5.70
C ILE A 3 -26.64 15.66 -6.81
N ASP A 4 -25.68 16.58 -6.77
CA ASP A 4 -25.48 17.61 -7.80
C ASP A 4 -24.36 17.25 -8.78
N LYS A 5 -23.36 16.49 -8.32
CA LYS A 5 -22.23 16.04 -9.13
C LYS A 5 -21.91 14.58 -8.84
N ILE A 6 -21.61 13.83 -9.88
CA ILE A 6 -21.09 12.49 -9.76
C ILE A 6 -19.71 12.47 -10.43
N PHE A 7 -18.68 12.16 -9.65
CA PHE A 7 -17.33 12.00 -10.15
C PHE A 7 -16.95 10.54 -10.12
N THR A 8 -16.32 10.09 -11.18
CA THR A 8 -15.85 8.72 -11.28
C THR A 8 -14.40 8.71 -11.75
N ARG A 9 -13.56 7.96 -11.03
CA ARG A 9 -12.25 7.57 -11.48
C ARG A 9 -12.17 6.05 -11.35
N VAL A 10 -12.50 5.36 -12.45
CA VAL A 10 -12.62 3.89 -12.52
C VAL A 10 -11.84 3.40 -13.74
N GLY A 11 -10.90 2.50 -13.51
CA GLY A 11 -10.09 1.87 -14.55
C GLY A 11 -8.99 2.77 -15.13
N ALA A 12 -8.05 2.17 -15.85
CA ALA A 12 -7.03 2.88 -16.62
C ALA A 12 -7.56 3.12 -18.04
N SER A 13 -7.81 4.37 -18.40
CA SER A 13 -7.95 4.73 -19.82
C SER A 13 -6.54 4.96 -20.36
N ASP A 14 -6.00 3.98 -21.09
CA ASP A 14 -4.73 4.13 -21.78
C ASP A 14 -4.91 5.11 -22.94
N ASN A 15 -4.64 6.38 -22.70
CA ASN A 15 -4.57 7.37 -23.78
C ASN A 15 -3.14 7.42 -24.36
N ILE A 16 -2.73 6.29 -24.93
CA ILE A 16 -1.38 6.09 -25.53
C ILE A 16 -1.10 7.11 -26.65
N SER A 17 -2.15 7.69 -27.26
CA SER A 17 -2.03 8.63 -28.37
C SER A 17 -1.39 9.96 -28.00
N MET A 18 -1.38 10.36 -26.73
CA MET A 18 -0.82 11.63 -26.25
C MET A 18 0.55 11.49 -25.59
N GLY A 19 1.08 10.27 -25.45
CA GLY A 19 2.39 10.02 -24.83
C GLY A 19 2.44 10.29 -23.32
N GLU A 20 1.29 10.51 -22.68
CA GLU A 20 1.19 10.66 -21.23
C GLU A 20 1.22 9.30 -20.54
N SER A 21 1.87 9.23 -19.39
CA SER A 21 1.83 8.04 -18.56
C SER A 21 0.41 7.84 -18.00
N THR A 22 -0.07 6.59 -17.95
CA THR A 22 -1.38 6.23 -17.37
C THR A 22 -1.55 6.78 -15.95
N PHE A 23 -0.47 6.83 -15.18
CA PHE A 23 -0.46 7.42 -13.85
C PHE A 23 -0.65 8.94 -13.87
N MET A 24 -0.08 9.67 -14.83
CA MET A 24 -0.30 11.12 -14.98
C MET A 24 -1.76 11.42 -15.30
N VAL A 25 -2.39 10.64 -16.18
CA VAL A 25 -3.83 10.78 -16.49
C VAL A 25 -4.66 10.55 -15.23
N GLU A 26 -4.36 9.49 -14.47
CA GLU A 26 -5.02 9.20 -13.19
C GLU A 26 -4.91 10.38 -12.22
N MET A 27 -3.72 10.96 -12.06
CA MET A 27 -3.50 12.10 -11.17
C MET A 27 -4.23 13.36 -11.64
N ASN A 28 -4.24 13.64 -12.95
CA ASN A 28 -4.97 14.78 -13.52
C ASN A 28 -6.49 14.66 -13.29
N GLU A 29 -7.06 13.48 -13.51
CA GLU A 29 -8.48 13.21 -13.26
C GLU A 29 -8.81 13.33 -11.77
N THR A 30 -7.98 12.76 -10.91
CA THR A 30 -8.15 12.83 -9.45
C THR A 30 -8.04 14.28 -8.96
N ALA A 31 -7.06 15.04 -9.44
CA ALA A 31 -6.91 16.46 -9.12
C ALA A 31 -8.13 17.27 -9.56
N SER A 32 -8.67 16.99 -10.75
CA SER A 32 -9.90 17.62 -11.24
C SER A 32 -11.09 17.34 -10.32
N ILE A 33 -11.24 16.12 -9.82
CA ILE A 33 -12.29 15.76 -8.85
C ILE A 33 -12.10 16.55 -7.57
N LEU A 34 -10.92 16.51 -6.97
CA LEU A 34 -10.63 17.13 -5.67
C LEU A 34 -10.81 18.66 -5.69
N ASN A 35 -10.53 19.30 -6.83
CA ASN A 35 -10.68 20.75 -7.00
C ASN A 35 -12.13 21.20 -7.30
N ASN A 36 -13.06 20.28 -7.55
CA ASN A 36 -14.44 20.58 -7.96
C ASN A 36 -15.50 20.00 -7.02
N LEU A 37 -15.14 19.71 -5.78
CA LEU A 37 -16.04 19.14 -4.79
C LEU A 37 -17.21 20.07 -4.44
N SER A 38 -18.33 19.47 -4.05
CA SER A 38 -19.47 20.13 -3.40
C SER A 38 -19.97 19.25 -2.25
N ASP A 39 -20.79 19.82 -1.37
CA ASP A 39 -21.42 19.13 -0.24
C ASP A 39 -22.38 18.01 -0.64
N ARG A 40 -22.78 17.99 -1.92
CA ARG A 40 -23.67 16.98 -2.51
C ARG A 40 -23.01 16.14 -3.59
N SER A 41 -21.68 16.19 -3.69
CA SER A 41 -20.94 15.32 -4.62
C SER A 41 -20.99 13.85 -4.18
N LEU A 42 -21.09 12.95 -5.16
CA LEU A 42 -20.82 11.53 -5.04
C LEU A 42 -19.54 11.22 -5.80
N ILE A 43 -18.57 10.61 -5.13
CA ILE A 43 -17.25 10.29 -5.67
C ILE A 43 -17.07 8.78 -5.68
N LEU A 44 -16.66 8.24 -6.83
CA LEU A 44 -16.35 6.84 -7.01
C LEU A 44 -14.89 6.74 -7.45
N LEU A 45 -14.02 6.25 -6.55
CA LEU A 45 -12.60 6.02 -6.79
C LEU A 45 -12.34 4.52 -6.82
N ASP A 46 -11.58 4.07 -7.83
CA ASP A 46 -11.23 2.67 -8.00
C ASP A 46 -9.74 2.53 -8.25
N GLU A 47 -9.05 1.88 -7.31
CA GLU A 47 -7.64 1.53 -7.34
C GLU A 47 -6.68 2.70 -7.62
N ILE A 48 -6.89 3.83 -6.96
CA ILE A 48 -6.00 4.99 -7.04
C ILE A 48 -4.60 4.62 -6.53
N GLY A 49 -3.57 5.05 -7.27
CA GLY A 49 -2.16 4.82 -6.92
C GLY A 49 -1.57 3.52 -7.49
N ARG A 50 -2.34 2.76 -8.30
CA ARG A 50 -1.84 1.50 -8.89
C ARG A 50 -0.75 1.69 -9.93
N GLY A 51 -0.67 2.85 -10.56
CA GLY A 51 0.24 3.16 -11.68
C GLY A 51 1.66 3.58 -11.27
N THR A 52 2.00 3.54 -9.98
CA THR A 52 3.31 3.94 -9.45
C THR A 52 3.88 2.89 -8.48
N SER A 53 4.96 3.23 -7.75
CA SER A 53 5.50 2.34 -6.72
C SER A 53 4.47 2.10 -5.61
N THR A 54 4.54 0.95 -4.94
CA THR A 54 3.56 0.59 -3.91
C THR A 54 3.46 1.64 -2.80
N TYR A 55 4.59 2.19 -2.35
CA TYR A 55 4.59 3.21 -1.28
C TYR A 55 4.05 4.55 -1.72
N ASP A 56 4.45 5.03 -2.89
CA ASP A 56 3.88 6.26 -3.43
C ASP A 56 2.37 6.09 -3.62
N GLY A 57 1.96 4.94 -4.15
CA GLY A 57 0.56 4.63 -4.38
C GLY A 57 -0.27 4.62 -3.10
N VAL A 58 0.16 3.89 -2.06
CA VAL A 58 -0.56 3.84 -0.78
C VAL A 58 -0.55 5.20 -0.07
N SER A 59 0.56 5.95 -0.14
CA SER A 59 0.66 7.28 0.47
C SER A 59 -0.30 8.27 -0.17
N ILE A 60 -0.39 8.26 -1.50
CA ILE A 60 -1.33 9.10 -2.25
C ILE A 60 -2.78 8.70 -1.95
N ALA A 61 -3.09 7.40 -1.95
CA ALA A 61 -4.43 6.90 -1.67
C ALA A 61 -4.89 7.27 -0.25
N TRP A 62 -4.00 7.14 0.74
CA TRP A 62 -4.25 7.54 2.11
C TRP A 62 -4.54 9.05 2.20
N ALA A 63 -3.64 9.88 1.67
CA ALA A 63 -3.78 11.34 1.71
C ALA A 63 -5.06 11.84 1.03
N ILE A 64 -5.48 11.20 -0.07
CA ILE A 64 -6.74 11.51 -0.75
C ILE A 64 -7.95 11.15 0.13
N ALA A 65 -7.94 9.97 0.76
CA ALA A 65 -9.03 9.55 1.63
C ALA A 65 -9.16 10.45 2.87
N GLU A 66 -8.05 10.82 3.49
CA GLU A 66 -7.97 11.78 4.60
C GLU A 66 -8.47 13.16 4.17
N TYR A 67 -7.98 13.70 3.05
CA TYR A 67 -8.44 14.97 2.50
C TYR A 67 -9.96 14.98 2.27
N LEU A 68 -10.52 13.93 1.69
CA LEU A 68 -11.98 13.81 1.47
C LEU A 68 -12.76 13.71 2.77
N HIS A 69 -12.19 13.10 3.80
CA HIS A 69 -12.77 13.04 5.14
C HIS A 69 -12.76 14.41 5.83
N GLU A 70 -11.65 15.14 5.78
CA GLU A 70 -11.49 16.41 6.48
C GLU A 70 -12.13 17.59 5.75
N ASN A 71 -12.28 17.49 4.43
CA ASN A 71 -12.82 18.56 3.61
C ASN A 71 -14.22 19.00 4.08
N GLU A 72 -14.44 20.32 4.13
CA GLU A 72 -15.69 20.94 4.60
C GLU A 72 -16.92 20.46 3.80
N CYS A 73 -16.76 20.14 2.52
CA CYS A 73 -17.83 19.62 1.67
C CYS A 73 -18.38 18.28 2.13
N LYS A 74 -17.57 17.46 2.84
CA LYS A 74 -17.96 16.12 3.32
C LYS A 74 -18.61 15.26 2.25
N ALA A 75 -18.10 15.31 1.02
CA ALA A 75 -18.61 14.60 -0.15
C ALA A 75 -18.76 13.09 0.13
N LYS A 76 -19.79 12.47 -0.43
CA LYS A 76 -19.99 11.02 -0.27
C LYS A 76 -19.03 10.28 -1.19
N THR A 77 -18.20 9.41 -0.61
CA THR A 77 -17.16 8.72 -1.36
C THR A 77 -17.28 7.20 -1.20
N LEU A 78 -17.16 6.48 -2.30
CA LEU A 78 -16.90 5.07 -2.35
C LEU A 78 -15.48 4.88 -2.94
N PHE A 79 -14.60 4.28 -2.17
CA PHE A 79 -13.21 4.09 -2.54
C PHE A 79 -12.86 2.59 -2.53
N ALA A 80 -12.76 1.99 -3.71
CA ALA A 80 -12.29 0.63 -3.86
C ALA A 80 -10.75 0.63 -3.94
N THR A 81 -10.10 -0.21 -3.16
CA THR A 81 -8.65 -0.32 -3.11
C THR A 81 -8.20 -1.72 -2.71
N HIS A 82 -6.99 -2.08 -3.08
CA HIS A 82 -6.31 -3.28 -2.63
C HIS A 82 -5.25 -3.00 -1.52
N TYR A 83 -5.13 -1.75 -1.11
CA TYR A 83 -4.20 -1.36 -0.04
C TYR A 83 -4.79 -1.71 1.33
N HIS A 84 -4.22 -2.73 1.97
CA HIS A 84 -4.65 -3.17 3.31
C HIS A 84 -4.38 -2.12 4.38
N GLU A 85 -3.38 -1.28 4.17
CA GLU A 85 -3.01 -0.18 5.06
C GLU A 85 -4.16 0.80 5.30
N LEU A 86 -5.05 1.00 4.31
CA LEU A 86 -6.21 1.86 4.46
C LEU A 86 -7.27 1.30 5.44
N ASN A 87 -7.15 0.04 5.86
CA ASN A 87 -8.03 -0.51 6.90
C ASN A 87 -7.87 0.24 8.22
N ASP A 88 -6.67 0.69 8.55
CA ASP A 88 -6.34 1.37 9.81
C ASP A 88 -6.96 2.77 9.91
N MET A 89 -7.42 3.33 8.77
CA MET A 89 -8.09 4.64 8.76
C MET A 89 -9.38 4.66 9.59
N THR A 90 -10.06 3.52 9.76
CA THR A 90 -11.29 3.46 10.58
C THR A 90 -11.03 3.68 12.07
N GLU A 91 -9.81 3.49 12.53
CA GLU A 91 -9.42 3.76 13.92
C GLU A 91 -9.15 5.24 14.18
N GLN A 92 -8.81 5.99 13.12
CA GLN A 92 -8.41 7.39 13.20
C GLN A 92 -9.52 8.36 12.76
N PHE A 93 -10.43 7.89 11.89
CA PHE A 93 -11.43 8.74 11.23
C PHE A 93 -12.86 8.21 11.38
N ASP A 94 -13.68 8.86 12.19
CA ASP A 94 -15.04 8.43 12.57
C ASP A 94 -16.00 8.18 11.39
N ARG A 95 -15.80 8.87 10.26
CA ARG A 95 -16.69 8.80 9.10
C ARG A 95 -16.20 7.85 8.02
N ILE A 96 -15.03 7.23 8.20
CA ILE A 96 -14.50 6.20 7.33
C ILE A 96 -15.00 4.85 7.81
N LYS A 97 -15.47 4.02 6.88
CA LYS A 97 -15.92 2.64 7.16
C LYS A 97 -15.36 1.69 6.12
N ASN A 98 -14.86 0.58 6.60
CA ASN A 98 -14.35 -0.49 5.76
C ASN A 98 -15.44 -1.50 5.44
N TYR A 99 -15.43 -1.94 4.19
CA TYR A 99 -16.23 -3.05 3.70
C TYR A 99 -15.39 -3.94 2.81
N ASN A 100 -15.62 -5.23 2.84
CA ASN A 100 -14.97 -6.18 1.95
C ASN A 100 -15.99 -6.97 1.14
N VAL A 101 -15.57 -7.48 -0.01
CA VAL A 101 -16.37 -8.41 -0.80
C VAL A 101 -16.21 -9.80 -0.22
N ALA A 102 -17.34 -10.37 0.25
CA ALA A 102 -17.32 -11.67 0.93
C ALA A 102 -16.83 -12.79 0.01
N VAL A 103 -15.91 -13.57 0.56
CA VAL A 103 -15.34 -14.75 -0.07
C VAL A 103 -15.61 -15.97 0.79
N LYS A 104 -15.91 -17.11 0.20
CA LYS A 104 -16.09 -18.39 0.88
C LYS A 104 -15.13 -19.41 0.33
N GLU A 105 -14.41 -20.08 1.20
CA GLU A 105 -13.59 -21.23 0.83
C GLU A 105 -14.38 -22.52 1.03
N ILE A 106 -14.49 -23.34 -0.03
CA ILE A 106 -15.11 -24.64 -0.01
C ILE A 106 -14.18 -25.61 -0.73
N ASP A 107 -13.73 -26.66 -0.04
CA ASP A 107 -12.84 -27.70 -0.58
C ASP A 107 -11.56 -27.13 -1.24
N GLY A 108 -10.95 -26.11 -0.62
CA GLY A 108 -9.76 -25.46 -1.15
C GLY A 108 -10.00 -24.63 -2.43
N LYS A 109 -11.26 -24.35 -2.76
CA LYS A 109 -11.66 -23.44 -3.84
C LYS A 109 -12.30 -22.19 -3.26
N ILE A 110 -11.92 -21.04 -3.80
CA ILE A 110 -12.47 -19.75 -3.42
C ILE A 110 -13.68 -19.42 -4.27
N ILE A 111 -14.78 -19.11 -3.61
CA ILE A 111 -16.03 -18.65 -4.23
C ILE A 111 -16.28 -17.21 -3.81
N PHE A 112 -16.34 -16.31 -4.79
CA PHE A 112 -16.70 -14.92 -4.57
C PHE A 112 -18.22 -14.78 -4.41
N ILE A 113 -18.69 -14.47 -3.22
CA ILE A 113 -20.14 -14.37 -2.93
C ILE A 113 -20.72 -13.06 -3.49
N ARG A 114 -19.87 -12.06 -3.79
CA ARG A 114 -20.26 -10.75 -4.35
C ARG A 114 -21.24 -9.98 -3.45
N THR A 115 -21.16 -10.16 -2.16
CA THR A 115 -21.87 -9.36 -1.15
C THR A 115 -20.86 -8.56 -0.35
N LEU A 116 -21.22 -7.33 0.00
CA LEU A 116 -20.42 -6.50 0.89
C LEU A 116 -20.66 -6.93 2.33
N LYS A 117 -19.57 -7.04 3.08
CA LYS A 117 -19.55 -7.22 4.54
C LYS A 117 -18.79 -6.09 5.18
N GLU A 118 -19.23 -5.65 6.34
CA GLU A 118 -18.53 -4.67 7.15
C GLU A 118 -17.19 -5.25 7.65
N GLY A 119 -16.17 -4.40 7.70
CA GLY A 119 -14.80 -4.73 8.07
C GLY A 119 -13.85 -4.80 6.87
N GLY A 120 -12.56 -4.65 7.16
CA GLY A 120 -11.48 -4.79 6.18
C GLY A 120 -11.24 -6.24 5.78
N SER A 121 -10.50 -6.45 4.70
CA SER A 121 -9.97 -7.77 4.33
C SER A 121 -8.51 -7.85 4.75
N GLU A 122 -8.16 -8.88 5.51
CA GLU A 122 -6.77 -9.15 5.92
C GLU A 122 -6.04 -10.09 4.95
N HIS A 123 -6.79 -10.74 4.04
CA HIS A 123 -6.24 -11.78 3.17
C HIS A 123 -6.32 -11.40 1.69
N SER A 124 -5.22 -11.62 1.00
CA SER A 124 -5.13 -11.54 -0.46
C SER A 124 -5.40 -12.91 -1.09
N PHE A 125 -6.23 -12.94 -2.14
CA PHE A 125 -6.58 -14.16 -2.86
C PHE A 125 -5.90 -14.27 -4.24
N GLY A 126 -4.92 -13.41 -4.53
CA GLY A 126 -4.27 -13.34 -5.84
C GLY A 126 -3.69 -14.68 -6.32
N ILE A 127 -2.98 -15.42 -5.47
CA ILE A 127 -2.42 -16.75 -5.82
C ILE A 127 -3.53 -17.77 -6.11
N HIS A 128 -4.65 -17.71 -5.37
CA HIS A 128 -5.80 -18.58 -5.63
C HIS A 128 -6.45 -18.27 -6.97
N VAL A 129 -6.59 -16.99 -7.32
CA VAL A 129 -7.11 -16.57 -8.64
C VAL A 129 -6.17 -17.04 -9.75
N ALA A 130 -4.86 -16.89 -9.59
CA ALA A 130 -3.86 -17.39 -10.53
C ALA A 130 -3.96 -18.92 -10.74
N LYS A 131 -4.18 -19.67 -9.65
CA LYS A 131 -4.43 -21.12 -9.70
C LYS A 131 -5.71 -21.46 -10.46
N MET A 132 -6.79 -20.72 -10.22
CA MET A 132 -8.07 -20.90 -10.94
C MET A 132 -7.95 -20.54 -12.43
N ALA A 133 -7.14 -19.55 -12.77
CA ALA A 133 -6.84 -19.18 -14.17
C ALA A 133 -5.98 -20.22 -14.91
N GLY A 134 -5.54 -21.29 -14.24
CA GLY A 134 -4.77 -22.36 -14.88
C GLY A 134 -3.27 -22.12 -14.95
N MET A 135 -2.74 -21.21 -14.14
CA MET A 135 -1.30 -20.97 -14.08
C MET A 135 -0.51 -22.24 -13.73
N PRO A 136 0.69 -22.48 -14.31
CA PRO A 136 1.48 -23.68 -14.07
C PRO A 136 1.72 -23.92 -12.58
N LYS A 137 1.56 -25.17 -12.12
CA LYS A 137 1.67 -25.57 -10.71
C LYS A 137 3.02 -25.18 -10.07
N GLN A 138 4.10 -25.17 -10.85
CA GLN A 138 5.42 -24.76 -10.36
C GLN A 138 5.46 -23.27 -9.97
N ILE A 139 4.82 -22.42 -10.77
CA ILE A 139 4.72 -20.98 -10.49
C ILE A 139 3.88 -20.77 -9.22
N ILE A 140 2.72 -21.42 -9.12
CA ILE A 140 1.87 -21.30 -7.92
C ILE A 140 2.62 -21.69 -6.65
N ARG A 141 3.30 -22.87 -6.64
CA ARG A 141 4.09 -23.30 -5.48
C ARG A 141 5.19 -22.30 -5.11
N LYS A 142 5.87 -21.75 -6.12
CA LYS A 142 6.92 -20.75 -5.88
C LYS A 142 6.36 -19.45 -5.30
N SER A 143 5.21 -18.98 -5.83
CA SER A 143 4.51 -17.80 -5.33
C SER A 143 4.07 -17.97 -3.87
N GLU A 144 3.52 -19.13 -3.50
CA GLU A 144 3.14 -19.44 -2.11
C GLU A 144 4.36 -19.41 -1.16
N GLN A 145 5.51 -19.92 -1.61
CA GLN A 145 6.75 -19.89 -0.82
C GLN A 145 7.27 -18.47 -0.61
N ILE A 146 7.23 -17.65 -1.67
CA ILE A 146 7.65 -16.25 -1.61
C ILE A 146 6.71 -15.45 -0.69
N LEU A 147 5.39 -15.61 -0.86
CA LEU A 147 4.39 -14.95 -0.01
C LEU A 147 4.64 -15.22 1.47
N LYS A 148 4.79 -16.51 1.84
CA LYS A 148 5.10 -16.90 3.24
C LYS A 148 6.40 -16.29 3.77
N LYS A 149 7.40 -16.09 2.91
CA LYS A 149 8.65 -15.44 3.30
C LYS A 149 8.43 -13.95 3.57
N LEU A 150 7.70 -13.26 2.69
CA LEU A 150 7.38 -11.84 2.84
C LEU A 150 6.51 -11.56 4.08
N GLU A 151 5.47 -12.37 4.31
CA GLU A 151 4.61 -12.24 5.50
C GLU A 151 5.40 -12.44 6.81
N ARG A 152 6.35 -13.40 6.84
CA ARG A 152 7.21 -13.62 8.02
C ARG A 152 8.19 -12.47 8.27
N SER A 153 8.67 -11.81 7.23
CA SER A 153 9.52 -10.63 7.38
C SER A 153 8.73 -9.49 7.98
N ARG A 154 7.52 -9.22 7.49
CA ARG A 154 6.60 -8.21 8.02
C ARG A 154 6.30 -8.42 9.52
N SER A 155 5.90 -9.64 9.92
CA SER A 155 5.58 -9.95 11.32
C SER A 155 6.78 -9.81 12.28
N LYS A 156 8.01 -9.94 11.79
CA LYS A 156 9.22 -9.73 12.60
C LYS A 156 9.51 -8.25 12.83
N GLU A 157 9.18 -7.40 11.87
CA GLU A 157 9.36 -5.96 11.96
C GLU A 157 8.30 -5.33 12.89
N GLU A 158 7.05 -5.73 12.79
CA GLU A 158 5.97 -5.30 13.69
C GLU A 158 6.27 -5.62 15.16
N ASN A 159 6.89 -6.76 15.46
CA ASN A 159 7.31 -7.12 16.82
C ASN A 159 8.55 -6.37 17.34
N LYS A 160 9.35 -5.74 16.47
CA LYS A 160 10.49 -4.89 16.87
C LYS A 160 10.09 -3.44 17.16
N SER A 161 9.03 -2.95 16.54
CA SER A 161 8.55 -1.57 16.67
C SER A 161 7.79 -1.29 17.97
N THR A 162 7.43 -2.30 18.75
CA THR A 162 6.79 -2.13 20.07
C THR A 162 7.74 -1.66 21.20
N ILE A 163 9.03 -1.45 20.94
CA ILE A 163 10.03 -1.10 21.96
C ILE A 163 10.69 0.28 21.74
N SER A 164 10.36 1.02 20.70
CA SER A 164 10.95 2.36 20.47
C SER A 164 9.91 3.36 19.98
N GLU A 165 9.79 4.44 20.74
CA GLU A 165 8.81 5.52 20.58
C GLU A 165 8.90 6.26 19.24
N LYS A 166 7.74 6.47 18.62
CA LYS A 166 7.26 7.70 17.97
C LYS A 166 8.27 8.62 17.26
N GLU A 167 8.92 8.23 16.15
CA GLU A 167 9.34 9.23 15.16
C GLU A 167 9.78 8.66 13.79
N ASP A 168 9.94 7.34 13.62
CA ASP A 168 10.48 6.76 12.37
C ASP A 168 9.58 5.68 11.72
N MET A 169 8.27 5.89 11.66
CA MET A 169 7.34 4.86 11.12
C MET A 169 7.34 4.76 9.58
N GLN A 170 8.19 5.50 8.86
CA GLN A 170 8.16 5.57 7.39
C GLN A 170 9.26 4.81 6.64
N LEU A 171 10.27 4.25 7.31
CA LEU A 171 11.43 3.66 6.64
C LEU A 171 11.60 2.15 6.79
N SER A 172 10.76 1.47 7.58
CA SER A 172 10.97 0.06 7.93
C SER A 172 10.45 -0.97 6.91
N PHE A 173 9.68 -0.58 5.89
CA PHE A 173 8.95 -1.55 5.06
C PHE A 173 9.71 -2.11 3.84
N PHE A 174 10.88 -1.57 3.47
CA PHE A 174 11.74 -2.08 2.38
C PHE A 174 13.23 -2.10 2.72
N GLN A 175 13.61 -2.64 3.83
CA GLN A 175 14.91 -3.28 3.84
C GLN A 175 14.75 -4.66 3.18
N LEU A 176 14.86 -4.69 1.85
CA LEU A 176 15.52 -5.84 1.25
C LEU A 176 16.81 -5.97 2.05
N ASP A 177 16.93 -7.02 2.88
CA ASP A 177 18.19 -7.41 3.49
C ASP A 177 19.15 -7.69 2.32
N ASP A 178 19.83 -6.65 1.87
CA ASP A 178 21.08 -6.82 1.14
C ASP A 178 22.06 -7.24 2.23
N PRO A 179 22.55 -8.49 2.19
CA PRO A 179 23.51 -8.99 3.17
C PRO A 179 24.71 -8.05 3.31
N THR A 180 25.07 -7.35 2.22
CA THR A 180 26.15 -6.39 2.14
C THR A 180 25.86 -5.14 2.96
N LEU A 181 24.64 -4.60 2.88
CA LEU A 181 24.23 -3.43 3.67
C LEU A 181 24.14 -3.76 5.16
N THR A 182 23.68 -4.95 5.51
CA THR A 182 23.63 -5.41 6.90
C THR A 182 25.06 -5.57 7.45
N GLN A 183 25.97 -6.15 6.69
CA GLN A 183 27.36 -6.29 7.06
C GLN A 183 28.04 -4.94 7.26
N ILE A 184 27.86 -3.98 6.33
CA ILE A 184 28.39 -2.62 6.41
C ILE A 184 27.86 -1.91 7.67
N LYS A 185 26.56 -2.03 7.96
CA LYS A 185 25.93 -1.45 9.15
C LYS A 185 26.52 -2.02 10.42
N ASP A 186 26.68 -3.33 10.50
CA ASP A 186 27.25 -4.00 11.68
C ASP A 186 28.71 -3.59 11.87
N GLU A 187 29.50 -3.54 10.80
CA GLU A 187 30.90 -3.08 10.83
C GLU A 187 31.03 -1.61 11.28
N ILE A 188 30.14 -0.74 10.81
CA ILE A 188 30.12 0.68 11.24
C ILE A 188 29.69 0.80 12.71
N THR A 189 28.72 0.00 13.15
CA THR A 189 28.19 0.06 14.53
C THR A 189 29.21 -0.42 15.56
N ASP A 190 30.07 -1.37 15.18
CA ASP A 190 31.12 -1.93 16.03
C ASP A 190 32.36 -1.04 16.13
N ILE A 191 32.42 0.06 15.39
CA ILE A 191 33.53 1.01 15.44
C ILE A 191 33.45 1.86 16.72
N ASN A 192 34.43 1.73 17.59
CA ASN A 192 34.56 2.64 18.74
C ASN A 192 35.30 3.92 18.35
N ILE A 193 34.52 4.97 18.08
CA ILE A 193 35.01 6.28 17.61
C ILE A 193 36.00 6.92 18.59
N ASN A 194 35.92 6.61 19.88
CA ASN A 194 36.79 7.22 20.91
C ASN A 194 38.21 6.64 20.94
N THR A 195 38.45 5.54 20.24
CA THR A 195 39.74 4.86 20.22
C THR A 195 40.50 4.95 18.88
N LEU A 196 39.85 5.51 17.85
CA LEU A 196 40.40 5.65 16.51
C LEU A 196 41.13 6.99 16.31
N THR A 197 42.35 6.89 15.77
CA THR A 197 43.02 8.07 15.22
C THR A 197 42.40 8.45 13.85
N PRO A 198 42.59 9.72 13.41
CA PRO A 198 42.06 10.15 12.09
C PRO A 198 42.55 9.30 10.92
N VAL A 199 43.77 8.78 10.98
CA VAL A 199 44.36 7.92 9.95
C VAL A 199 43.73 6.55 9.95
N GLU A 200 43.53 5.95 11.12
CA GLU A 200 42.86 4.64 11.27
C GLU A 200 41.36 4.74 10.84
N ALA A 201 40.69 5.84 11.10
CA ALA A 201 39.34 6.06 10.64
C ALA A 201 39.26 6.08 9.09
N LEU A 202 40.18 6.77 8.41
CA LEU A 202 40.28 6.78 6.96
C LEU A 202 40.60 5.39 6.37
N MET A 203 41.50 4.63 7.01
CA MET A 203 41.80 3.27 6.59
C MET A 203 40.59 2.35 6.73
N LYS A 204 39.86 2.48 7.86
CA LYS A 204 38.67 1.69 8.10
C LYS A 204 37.54 1.99 7.11
N LEU A 205 37.36 3.28 6.76
CA LEU A 205 36.41 3.73 5.73
C LEU A 205 36.73 3.21 4.32
N ASN A 206 38.00 2.92 4.04
CA ASN A 206 38.43 2.36 2.75
C ASN A 206 38.32 0.83 2.71
N GLU A 207 38.20 0.17 3.87
CA GLU A 207 37.98 -1.28 3.97
C GLU A 207 36.50 -1.68 3.90
N ILE A 208 35.58 -0.79 4.35
CA ILE A 208 34.12 -0.92 4.24
C ILE A 208 33.65 -0.63 2.82
#